data_c1f9394884496e196ecb048ec9091a1b
#
_entry.id   c1f9394884496e196ecb048ec9091a1b
#
_cell.length_a   1.000
_cell.length_b   1.000
_cell.length_c   1.000
_cell.angle_alpha   90.00
_cell.angle_beta   90.00
_cell.angle_gamma   90.00
#
_symmetry.space_group_name_H-M   'P 1'
#
loop_
_entity.id
_entity.type
_entity.pdbx_description
1 polymer ?
#
loop_
_entity_poly.entity_id
_entity_poly.type
_entity_poly.pdbx_seq_one_letter_code
_entity_poly.pdbx_strand_id
1 'polypeptide(L)'
;DDQDYNIHFRQTDTLAERIESYDCGLNSNKIYADAFVEIYDSITNQERYPDANIEIQKAFQQGCAVIQYMGHADSTGWASERILEYEFLDTVNNISNLPLILAGTVSFNAVDDPEHRSGGQRALMNQSGGCIASIAASRLSYSSSNYNFMQKKKKKLFERNSGRWPT
;
A
#
# COMPACT_ATOMS: atom_id res chain seq x y z
N ASP A 1 -5.77 -13.62 4.92
CA ASP A 1 -7.04 -13.18 4.36
C ASP A 1 -8.07 -14.29 4.13
N ASP A 2 -7.96 -15.35 4.91
CA ASP A 2 -8.77 -16.57 4.80
C ASP A 2 -10.26 -16.32 5.04
N GLN A 3 -10.58 -15.34 5.86
CA GLN A 3 -11.96 -14.97 6.19
C GLN A 3 -12.70 -14.29 5.02
N ASP A 4 -11.97 -13.71 4.07
CA ASP A 4 -12.50 -12.98 2.91
C ASP A 4 -12.43 -13.77 1.61
N TYR A 5 -12.24 -15.08 1.66
CA TYR A 5 -12.10 -15.94 0.47
C TYR A 5 -10.98 -15.44 -0.47
N ASN A 6 -9.89 -14.90 0.07
CA ASN A 6 -8.75 -14.33 -0.66
C ASN A 6 -9.16 -13.22 -1.65
N ILE A 7 -10.18 -12.42 -1.32
CA ILE A 7 -10.66 -11.37 -2.23
C ILE A 7 -9.60 -10.29 -2.45
N HIS A 8 -8.89 -9.88 -1.42
CA HIS A 8 -7.86 -8.85 -1.49
C HIS A 8 -6.65 -9.32 -2.29
N PHE A 9 -6.24 -10.57 -2.11
CA PHE A 9 -5.21 -11.22 -2.93
C PHE A 9 -5.56 -11.15 -4.43
N ARG A 10 -6.76 -11.63 -4.81
CA ARG A 10 -7.20 -11.62 -6.22
C ARG A 10 -7.33 -10.20 -6.79
N GLN A 11 -7.79 -9.26 -5.98
CA GLN A 11 -7.89 -7.85 -6.38
C GLN A 11 -6.50 -7.24 -6.63
N THR A 12 -5.55 -7.47 -5.71
CA THR A 12 -4.17 -6.99 -5.84
C THR A 12 -3.49 -7.57 -7.06
N ASP A 13 -3.62 -8.88 -7.27
CA ASP A 13 -3.02 -9.58 -8.40
C ASP A 13 -3.55 -9.05 -9.75
N THR A 14 -4.86 -8.95 -9.89
CA THR A 14 -5.49 -8.34 -11.09
C THR A 14 -5.03 -6.90 -11.32
N LEU A 15 -4.85 -6.12 -10.26
CA LEU A 15 -4.37 -4.75 -10.39
C LEU A 15 -2.89 -4.69 -10.82
N ALA A 16 -2.05 -5.61 -10.37
CA ALA A 16 -0.66 -5.73 -10.80
C ALA A 16 -0.54 -6.10 -12.28
N GLU A 17 -1.24 -7.15 -12.71
CA GLU A 17 -1.30 -7.57 -14.13
C GLU A 17 -1.76 -6.44 -15.06
N ARG A 18 -2.72 -5.64 -14.63
CA ARG A 18 -3.16 -4.49 -15.43
C ARG A 18 -2.11 -3.41 -15.58
N ILE A 19 -1.30 -3.12 -14.56
CA ILE A 19 -0.19 -2.17 -14.71
C ILE A 19 0.80 -2.67 -15.74
N GLU A 20 1.17 -3.93 -15.68
CA GLU A 20 2.10 -4.56 -16.64
C GLU A 20 1.55 -4.51 -18.07
N SER A 21 0.22 -4.61 -18.24
CA SER A 21 -0.44 -4.53 -19.55
C SER A 21 -0.47 -3.13 -20.17
N TYR A 22 -0.18 -2.06 -19.42
CA TYR A 22 -0.30 -0.68 -19.93
C TYR A 22 0.93 -0.18 -20.69
N ASP A 23 1.92 -1.03 -20.95
CA ASP A 23 3.17 -0.63 -21.65
C ASP A 23 3.79 0.67 -21.11
N CYS A 24 3.75 0.85 -19.80
CA CYS A 24 4.31 2.01 -19.11
C CYS A 24 5.73 1.77 -18.57
N GLY A 25 6.30 0.59 -18.84
CA GLY A 25 7.65 0.20 -18.41
C GLY A 25 7.74 -0.13 -16.91
N LEU A 26 6.61 -0.35 -16.24
CA LEU A 26 6.56 -0.79 -14.84
C LEU A 26 6.45 -2.30 -14.76
N ASN A 27 7.27 -2.89 -13.91
CA ASN A 27 7.19 -4.31 -13.52
C ASN A 27 6.69 -4.39 -12.08
N SER A 28 5.85 -5.37 -11.77
CA SER A 28 5.32 -5.57 -10.43
C SER A 28 6.21 -6.52 -9.62
N ASN A 29 6.66 -6.06 -8.45
CA ASN A 29 7.18 -6.95 -7.42
C ASN A 29 6.02 -7.29 -6.47
N LYS A 30 5.57 -8.55 -6.47
CA LYS A 30 4.40 -9.02 -5.72
C LYS A 30 4.86 -9.57 -4.36
N ILE A 31 4.39 -8.92 -3.28
CA ILE A 31 4.67 -9.33 -1.89
C ILE A 31 3.35 -9.81 -1.29
N TYR A 32 3.18 -11.10 -1.18
CA TYR A 32 1.99 -11.74 -0.59
C TYR A 32 2.36 -12.37 0.75
N ALA A 33 1.58 -12.10 1.80
CA ALA A 33 1.84 -12.64 3.14
C ALA A 33 1.97 -14.16 3.13
N ASP A 34 1.08 -14.86 2.42
CA ASP A 34 1.06 -16.32 2.32
C ASP A 34 2.32 -16.95 1.68
N ALA A 35 3.17 -16.15 1.03
CA ALA A 35 4.45 -16.61 0.49
C ALA A 35 5.58 -16.64 1.54
N PHE A 36 5.32 -16.14 2.74
CA PHE A 36 6.29 -16.03 3.84
C PHE A 36 5.90 -16.90 5.02
N VAL A 37 6.86 -17.17 5.88
CA VAL A 37 6.63 -17.96 7.09
C VAL A 37 5.87 -17.12 8.11
N GLU A 38 4.73 -17.64 8.52
CA GLU A 38 3.95 -17.09 9.62
C GLU A 38 4.59 -17.47 10.96
N ILE A 39 4.67 -16.53 11.86
CA ILE A 39 5.06 -16.76 13.25
C ILE A 39 3.98 -16.25 14.20
N TYR A 40 3.80 -16.94 15.31
CA TYR A 40 2.93 -16.49 16.39
C TYR A 40 3.75 -15.71 17.42
N ASP A 41 3.44 -14.41 17.57
CA ASP A 41 4.04 -13.56 18.60
C ASP A 41 3.26 -13.71 19.91
N SER A 42 3.85 -14.44 20.87
CA SER A 42 3.24 -14.67 22.18
C SER A 42 3.14 -13.43 23.06
N ILE A 43 3.88 -12.36 22.75
CA ILE A 43 3.83 -11.10 23.51
C ILE A 43 2.59 -10.29 23.12
N THR A 44 2.36 -10.16 21.83
CA THR A 44 1.21 -9.42 21.28
C THR A 44 -0.02 -10.30 21.08
N ASN A 45 0.13 -11.62 21.22
CA ASN A 45 -0.90 -12.63 20.95
C ASN A 45 -1.48 -12.52 19.54
N GLN A 46 -0.60 -12.28 18.54
CA GLN A 46 -0.96 -12.08 17.15
C GLN A 46 -0.05 -12.88 16.21
N GLU A 47 -0.60 -13.23 15.07
CA GLU A 47 0.16 -13.76 13.93
C GLU A 47 0.95 -12.65 13.26
N ARG A 48 2.13 -12.97 12.73
CA ARG A 48 3.07 -12.03 12.10
C ARG A 48 3.74 -12.66 10.91
N TYR A 49 4.06 -11.84 9.91
CA TYR A 49 4.89 -12.20 8.75
C TYR A 49 6.14 -11.29 8.69
N PRO A 50 7.17 -11.53 9.51
CA PRO A 50 8.33 -10.63 9.61
C PRO A 50 9.06 -10.45 8.29
N ASP A 51 9.19 -11.52 7.49
CA ASP A 51 9.89 -11.46 6.20
C ASP A 51 9.09 -10.65 5.18
N ALA A 52 7.75 -10.74 5.18
CA ALA A 52 6.91 -9.87 4.35
C ALA A 52 7.07 -8.39 4.74
N ASN A 53 7.10 -8.10 6.04
CA ASN A 53 7.37 -6.76 6.57
C ASN A 53 8.72 -6.23 6.10
N ILE A 54 9.78 -7.04 6.19
CA ILE A 54 11.13 -6.69 5.70
C ILE A 54 11.12 -6.39 4.20
N GLU A 55 10.44 -7.17 3.38
CA GLU A 55 10.39 -6.95 1.93
C GLU A 55 9.63 -5.65 1.58
N ILE A 56 8.56 -5.33 2.30
CA ILE A 56 7.85 -4.06 2.13
C ILE A 56 8.77 -2.88 2.53
N GLN A 57 9.46 -2.97 3.65
CA GLN A 57 10.41 -1.94 4.08
C GLN A 57 11.56 -1.76 3.07
N LYS A 58 12.09 -2.84 2.51
CA LYS A 58 13.09 -2.79 1.44
C LYS A 58 12.56 -2.07 0.21
N ALA A 59 11.29 -2.33 -0.20
CA ALA A 59 10.68 -1.64 -1.34
C ALA A 59 10.65 -0.11 -1.14
N PHE A 60 10.35 0.36 0.07
CA PHE A 60 10.44 1.78 0.40
C PHE A 60 11.88 2.31 0.33
N GLN A 61 12.84 1.60 0.90
CA GLN A 61 14.23 2.05 1.02
C GLN A 61 14.99 2.02 -0.31
N GLN A 62 14.81 0.95 -1.09
CA GLN A 62 15.46 0.80 -2.40
C GLN A 62 14.85 1.69 -3.47
N GLY A 63 13.61 2.11 -3.26
CA GLY A 63 12.85 2.95 -4.18
C GLY A 63 12.05 2.12 -5.19
N CYS A 64 10.81 2.54 -5.35
CA CYS A 64 9.91 2.05 -6.39
C CYS A 64 8.99 3.21 -6.82
N ALA A 65 8.44 3.13 -8.01
CA ALA A 65 7.56 4.18 -8.51
C ALA A 65 6.21 4.20 -7.77
N VAL A 66 5.69 3.02 -7.44
CA VAL A 66 4.37 2.86 -6.81
C VAL A 66 4.43 1.75 -5.77
N ILE A 67 3.88 2.02 -4.60
CA ILE A 67 3.55 1.00 -3.60
C ILE A 67 2.03 0.87 -3.59
N GLN A 68 1.54 -0.32 -3.87
CA GLN A 68 0.12 -0.62 -3.85
C GLN A 68 -0.19 -1.60 -2.73
N TYR A 69 -1.23 -1.31 -1.98
CA TYR A 69 -1.80 -2.19 -0.99
C TYR A 69 -3.31 -2.37 -1.20
N MET A 70 -3.81 -3.59 -1.05
CA MET A 70 -5.24 -3.92 -0.94
C MET A 70 -5.41 -4.88 0.22
N GLY A 71 -6.21 -4.53 1.22
CA GLY A 71 -6.39 -5.35 2.40
C GLY A 71 -6.99 -4.57 3.57
N HIS A 72 -7.04 -5.23 4.72
CA HIS A 72 -7.45 -4.59 5.96
C HIS A 72 -6.35 -3.67 6.50
N ALA A 73 -6.73 -2.70 7.27
CA ALA A 73 -5.83 -1.86 8.06
C ALA A 73 -6.55 -1.32 9.30
N ASP A 74 -5.76 -0.85 10.24
CA ASP A 74 -6.26 -0.09 11.38
C ASP A 74 -5.48 1.23 11.55
N SER A 75 -5.51 1.81 12.75
CA SER A 75 -4.82 3.08 13.05
C SER A 75 -3.30 2.94 13.14
N THR A 76 -2.75 1.74 13.16
CA THR A 76 -1.33 1.48 13.45
C THR A 76 -0.60 0.73 12.34
N GLY A 77 -1.30 0.04 11.42
CA GLY A 77 -0.63 -0.71 10.35
C GLY A 77 -1.55 -1.35 9.33
N TRP A 78 -0.93 -1.97 8.33
CA TRP A 78 -1.59 -2.79 7.33
C TRP A 78 -1.69 -4.23 7.83
N ALA A 79 -2.86 -4.81 7.66
CA ALA A 79 -3.27 -6.12 8.12
C ALA A 79 -3.21 -6.27 9.67
N SER A 80 -3.93 -7.24 10.20
CA SER A 80 -3.85 -7.61 11.62
C SER A 80 -2.46 -8.09 12.00
N GLU A 81 -1.79 -8.74 11.05
CA GLU A 81 -0.46 -9.31 11.13
C GLU A 81 0.67 -8.26 11.03
N ARG A 82 0.31 -6.98 10.92
CA ARG A 82 1.27 -5.86 10.89
C ARG A 82 2.34 -5.99 9.81
N ILE A 83 1.95 -6.32 8.59
CA ILE A 83 2.89 -6.40 7.46
C ILE A 83 3.55 -5.05 7.12
N LEU A 84 2.94 -3.93 7.51
CA LEU A 84 3.55 -2.59 7.57
C LEU A 84 3.06 -1.87 8.81
N GLU A 85 3.94 -1.57 9.74
CA GLU A 85 3.68 -0.70 10.88
C GLU A 85 3.87 0.77 10.49
N TYR A 86 2.93 1.64 10.88
CA TYR A 86 2.98 3.04 10.42
C TYR A 86 4.13 3.84 11.03
N GLU A 87 4.67 3.42 12.19
CA GLU A 87 5.88 4.00 12.79
C GLU A 87 7.09 3.89 11.88
N PHE A 88 7.20 2.84 11.06
CA PHE A 88 8.25 2.73 10.06
C PHE A 88 8.24 3.92 9.09
N LEU A 89 7.05 4.43 8.73
CA LEU A 89 6.91 5.55 7.78
C LEU A 89 7.49 6.87 8.32
N ASP A 90 7.65 7.01 9.63
CA ASP A 90 8.33 8.17 10.25
C ASP A 90 9.87 8.06 10.13
N THR A 91 10.40 6.85 9.94
CA THR A 91 11.84 6.57 10.01
C THR A 91 12.47 6.24 8.67
N VAL A 92 11.68 5.94 7.65
CA VAL A 92 12.20 5.58 6.33
C VAL A 92 12.99 6.74 5.72
N ASN A 93 14.18 6.42 5.19
CA ASN A 93 15.09 7.39 4.59
C ASN A 93 15.25 7.09 3.09
N ASN A 94 14.33 7.60 2.28
CA ASN A 94 14.26 7.37 0.84
C ASN A 94 13.95 8.65 0.06
N ILE A 95 14.43 9.80 0.53
CA ILE A 95 14.11 11.13 -0.05
C ILE A 95 14.43 11.25 -1.55
N SER A 96 15.40 10.48 -2.05
CA SER A 96 15.75 10.46 -3.47
C SER A 96 14.84 9.56 -4.32
N ASN A 97 14.01 8.73 -3.69
CA ASN A 97 13.23 7.67 -4.35
C ASN A 97 11.83 7.55 -3.75
N LEU A 98 11.09 8.66 -3.72
CA LEU A 98 9.75 8.71 -3.10
C LEU A 98 8.70 8.00 -3.96
N PRO A 99 8.03 6.94 -3.46
CA PRO A 99 6.96 6.27 -4.19
C PRO A 99 5.65 7.05 -4.17
N LEU A 100 4.77 6.76 -5.12
CA LEU A 100 3.34 6.99 -4.98
C LEU A 100 2.72 5.86 -4.18
N ILE A 101 2.01 6.15 -3.09
CA ILE A 101 1.27 5.13 -2.33
C ILE A 101 -0.18 5.08 -2.83
N LEU A 102 -0.64 3.89 -3.21
CA LEU A 102 -2.02 3.56 -3.56
C LEU A 102 -2.54 2.53 -2.55
N ALA A 103 -3.27 2.96 -1.53
CA ALA A 103 -3.75 2.06 -0.48
C ALA A 103 -5.28 1.90 -0.56
N GLY A 104 -5.72 0.74 -1.06
CA GLY A 104 -7.12 0.32 -1.11
C GLY A 104 -7.54 -0.30 0.22
N THR A 105 -7.46 0.47 1.28
CA THR A 105 -7.79 0.07 2.64
C THR A 105 -8.54 1.17 3.37
N VAL A 106 -8.95 0.91 4.61
CA VAL A 106 -9.67 1.88 5.44
C VAL A 106 -8.71 2.85 6.12
N SER A 107 -9.12 4.10 6.30
CA SER A 107 -8.51 5.11 7.20
C SER A 107 -7.00 5.37 7.04
N PHE A 108 -6.34 4.88 5.99
CA PHE A 108 -4.91 5.15 5.77
C PHE A 108 -4.60 6.64 5.62
N ASN A 109 -5.54 7.42 5.07
CA ASN A 109 -5.46 8.88 4.94
C ASN A 109 -6.46 9.60 5.86
N ALA A 110 -6.66 9.14 7.09
CA ALA A 110 -7.50 9.81 8.10
C ALA A 110 -6.79 11.06 8.63
N VAL A 111 -6.73 12.11 7.81
CA VAL A 111 -5.96 13.34 8.09
C VAL A 111 -6.65 14.29 9.09
N ASP A 112 -7.87 14.02 9.43
CA ASP A 112 -8.72 14.80 10.34
C ASP A 112 -8.88 14.14 11.72
N ASP A 113 -8.11 13.09 12.02
CA ASP A 113 -7.99 12.52 13.36
C ASP A 113 -6.99 13.36 14.17
N PRO A 114 -7.43 14.08 15.23
CA PRO A 114 -6.53 14.90 16.02
C PRO A 114 -5.67 14.09 17.00
N GLU A 115 -6.05 12.85 17.29
CA GLU A 115 -5.40 12.02 18.30
C GLU A 115 -4.30 11.12 17.68
N HIS A 116 -4.47 10.73 16.39
CA HIS A 116 -3.57 9.79 15.75
C HIS A 116 -3.13 10.28 14.37
N ARG A 117 -1.83 10.23 14.14
CA ARG A 117 -1.28 10.44 12.79
C ARG A 117 -1.52 9.20 11.94
N SER A 118 -2.26 9.35 10.86
CA SER A 118 -2.51 8.26 9.91
C SER A 118 -1.25 7.86 9.14
N GLY A 119 -1.22 6.66 8.57
CA GLY A 119 -0.09 6.19 7.77
C GLY A 119 0.24 7.12 6.60
N GLY A 120 -0.79 7.65 5.91
CA GLY A 120 -0.57 8.62 4.84
C GLY A 120 0.03 9.94 5.31
N GLN A 121 -0.37 10.45 6.48
CA GLN A 121 0.25 11.65 7.07
C GLN A 121 1.71 11.40 7.44
N ARG A 122 2.02 10.26 8.07
CA ARG A 122 3.39 9.89 8.43
C ARG A 122 4.27 9.83 7.18
N ALA A 123 3.82 9.15 6.14
CA ALA A 123 4.56 9.03 4.89
C ALA A 123 4.76 10.36 4.16
N LEU A 124 3.77 11.28 4.19
CA LEU A 124 3.85 12.57 3.51
C LEU A 124 4.65 13.61 4.28
N MET A 125 4.70 13.52 5.61
CA MET A 125 5.34 14.52 6.48
C MET A 125 6.74 14.11 6.96
N ASN A 126 7.23 12.94 6.59
CA ASN A 126 8.59 12.52 6.90
C ASN A 126 9.59 13.36 6.09
N GLN A 127 10.44 14.09 6.80
CA GLN A 127 11.44 15.00 6.19
C GLN A 127 12.60 14.26 5.53
N SER A 128 12.84 13.01 5.91
CA SER A 128 13.93 12.17 5.37
C SER A 128 13.49 11.23 4.26
N GLY A 129 12.18 11.15 3.99
CA GLY A 129 11.67 10.19 3.01
C GLY A 129 10.15 10.09 3.00
N GLY A 130 9.64 8.86 2.90
CA GLY A 130 8.21 8.57 2.89
C GLY A 130 7.66 8.39 1.49
N CYS A 131 6.74 9.25 1.03
CA CYS A 131 6.14 9.18 -0.30
C CYS A 131 5.94 10.55 -0.93
N ILE A 132 5.87 10.59 -2.27
CA ILE A 132 5.57 11.83 -3.00
C ILE A 132 4.08 12.18 -2.95
N ALA A 133 3.23 11.18 -2.87
CA ALA A 133 1.78 11.34 -2.73
C ALA A 133 1.15 10.06 -2.17
N SER A 134 -0.01 10.20 -1.54
CA SER A 134 -0.81 9.09 -1.03
C SER A 134 -2.25 9.20 -1.52
N ILE A 135 -2.75 8.12 -2.09
CA ILE A 135 -4.15 7.98 -2.51
C ILE A 135 -4.76 6.81 -1.75
N ALA A 136 -5.65 7.10 -0.82
CA ALA A 136 -6.31 6.12 0.03
C ALA A 136 -7.62 6.66 0.58
N ALA A 137 -8.41 5.79 1.23
CA ALA A 137 -9.60 6.23 1.94
C ALA A 137 -9.24 6.95 3.25
N SER A 138 -10.00 8.00 3.58
CA SER A 138 -9.90 8.73 4.85
C SER A 138 -10.79 8.15 5.95
N ARG A 139 -11.69 7.25 5.60
CA ARG A 139 -12.68 6.63 6.48
C ARG A 139 -12.88 5.16 6.13
N LEU A 140 -13.79 4.52 6.86
CA LEU A 140 -14.27 3.17 6.55
C LEU A 140 -14.77 3.11 5.10
N SER A 141 -14.35 2.09 4.39
CA SER A 141 -14.71 1.87 3.00
C SER A 141 -14.80 0.38 2.69
N TYR A 142 -15.66 0.03 1.75
CA TYR A 142 -15.82 -1.35 1.33
C TYR A 142 -14.74 -1.77 0.33
N SER A 143 -14.31 -3.04 0.40
CA SER A 143 -13.32 -3.63 -0.51
C SER A 143 -13.68 -3.41 -1.98
N SER A 144 -14.95 -3.62 -2.36
CA SER A 144 -15.41 -3.41 -3.73
C SER A 144 -15.29 -1.95 -4.20
N SER A 145 -15.57 -0.99 -3.32
CA SER A 145 -15.43 0.45 -3.62
C SER A 145 -13.95 0.82 -3.79
N ASN A 146 -13.09 0.34 -2.90
CA ASN A 146 -11.64 0.53 -2.99
C ASN A 146 -11.08 -0.06 -4.29
N TYR A 147 -11.46 -1.28 -4.62
CA TYR A 147 -11.02 -1.94 -5.84
C TYR A 147 -11.44 -1.18 -7.11
N ASN A 148 -12.71 -0.81 -7.21
CA ASN A 148 -13.22 -0.02 -8.34
C ASN A 148 -12.51 1.34 -8.48
N PHE A 149 -12.25 2.00 -7.35
CA PHE A 149 -11.51 3.25 -7.31
C PHE A 149 -10.07 3.05 -7.81
N MET A 150 -9.38 2.04 -7.30
CA MET A 150 -8.00 1.73 -7.70
C MET A 150 -7.88 1.39 -9.17
N GLN A 151 -8.82 0.61 -9.74
CA GLN A 151 -8.86 0.32 -11.16
C GLN A 151 -8.93 1.59 -12.02
N LYS A 152 -9.86 2.51 -11.65
CA LYS A 152 -10.05 3.78 -12.37
C LYS A 152 -8.82 4.68 -12.27
N LYS A 153 -8.21 4.76 -11.09
CA LYS A 153 -7.00 5.59 -10.86
C LYS A 153 -5.81 5.07 -11.62
N LYS A 154 -5.54 3.76 -11.58
CA LYS A 154 -4.45 3.14 -12.33
C LYS A 154 -4.61 3.34 -13.83
N LYS A 155 -5.80 3.11 -14.37
CA LYS A 155 -6.08 3.40 -15.76
C LYS A 155 -5.70 4.83 -16.12
N LYS A 156 -6.17 5.80 -15.34
CA LYS A 156 -5.90 7.22 -15.60
C LYS A 156 -4.42 7.61 -15.46
N LEU A 157 -3.69 6.99 -14.52
CA LEU A 157 -2.28 7.32 -14.24
C LEU A 157 -1.31 6.65 -15.22
N PHE A 158 -1.58 5.43 -15.65
CA PHE A 158 -0.58 4.59 -16.32
C PHE A 158 -0.96 4.16 -17.75
N GLU A 159 -2.26 4.17 -18.11
CA GLU A 159 -2.66 3.89 -19.48
C GLU A 159 -2.16 5.05 -20.38
N ARG A 160 -1.24 4.76 -21.30
CA ARG A 160 -0.86 5.71 -22.34
C ARG A 160 -2.08 5.99 -23.21
N ASN A 161 -2.69 7.13 -23.06
CA ASN A 161 -3.55 7.65 -24.12
C ASN A 161 -2.68 7.89 -25.35
N SER A 162 -2.90 7.13 -26.41
CA SER A 162 -2.26 7.33 -27.70
C SER A 162 -2.52 8.77 -28.18
N GLY A 163 -1.64 9.68 -27.78
CA GLY A 163 -1.55 11.02 -28.29
C GLY A 163 -2.43 12.10 -27.71
N ARG A 164 -2.21 12.53 -26.48
CA ARG A 164 -2.23 13.94 -26.04
C ARG A 164 -2.27 14.00 -24.51
N TRP A 165 -1.27 14.65 -23.93
CA TRP A 165 -1.43 15.21 -22.61
C TRP A 165 -2.52 16.29 -22.69
N PRO A 166 -3.49 16.35 -21.75
CA PRO A 166 -4.35 17.53 -21.67
C PRO A 166 -3.46 18.73 -21.39
N THR A 167 -3.50 19.68 -22.31
CA THR A 167 -2.91 21.02 -22.11
C THR A 167 -3.62 21.75 -21.01
#